data_a1210cffe1e850bbb0ddb0fbe25ae088
#
_entry.id   a1210cffe1e850bbb0ddb0fbe25ae088
#
_cell.length_a   1.000
_cell.length_b   1.000
_cell.length_c   1.000
_cell.angle_alpha   90.00
_cell.angle_beta   90.00
_cell.angle_gamma   90.00
#
_symmetry.space_group_name_H-M   'P 1'
#
loop_
_entity.id
_entity.type
_entity.pdbx_description
1 polymer ?
#
loop_
_entity_poly.entity_id
_entity_poly.type
_entity_poly.pdbx_seq_one_letter_code
_entity_poly.pdbx_strand_id
1 'polypeptide(L)'
;MKFKLVSPFKPGGDQPQAIKKLIEGVRKDHKNQVLLGVTGSGKTFTIASAIEELNMPTLVISPNKILAAQLYQEFKSFFPKNSVNYFVSYYDYYQPEAYLPVDKTYIQKDARINSEIDKLRHATIQNLFTRKDSLVIASVSCIYGIGSPDNYKKARLELRIGGVVSNKDLSHHLGLLQYVRSRDKIVLGEYILNTNRLGTGKIIIHLVTDEKVELEMNRKKITSIKIDGKNKKELDIYPAKFWTTPQHQFNLALQNIKSEMEERVKKFQSDGRLEEAERLEKKTLFDIDMLKKQGYVNGVENYSRHFDFRKPGEPALTLLDYMPKPFLLIVDESHITIPQLRAMQAGDSKRKDSLIAYGYRLPSAIDNRPLRFEEFEEKIDQTIYVSATPGDYELEKAKKDGRIIEQVVRPTGILDPKISIRPAQTQVVDLLKEIKTRVSKNERCLALTLTKRSAEDLTEYLLDQGIKATYLHSEIKTLKRPEILTSLRRGEIDVVVGVNLLREGLDLPEVSLVAILDADREGFLRNYRGLIQMAGRAARSTKGQVILYADLLTNSIKQTLSETKRRRLAQIRFNKKSGITPQELNKPIMVSNFNVD
;
A
#
# COMPACT_ATOMS: atom_id res chain seq x y z
N MET A 1 -20.71 11.09 10.49
CA MET A 1 -21.55 10.75 9.31
C MET A 1 -21.63 9.24 9.21
N LYS A 2 -22.69 8.70 8.55
CA LYS A 2 -22.77 7.26 8.24
C LYS A 2 -22.17 7.00 6.85
N PHE A 3 -21.62 5.83 6.66
CA PHE A 3 -21.24 5.40 5.31
C PHE A 3 -22.48 5.29 4.43
N LYS A 4 -22.38 5.79 3.18
CA LYS A 4 -23.47 5.72 2.21
C LYS A 4 -22.91 5.25 0.88
N LEU A 5 -23.24 4.01 0.53
CA LEU A 5 -22.84 3.38 -0.72
C LEU A 5 -23.60 3.99 -1.90
N VAL A 6 -22.86 4.37 -2.92
CA VAL A 6 -23.39 4.80 -4.22
C VAL A 6 -22.89 3.83 -5.28
N SER A 7 -23.79 3.08 -5.90
CA SER A 7 -23.43 2.10 -6.93
C SER A 7 -24.55 1.94 -7.94
N PRO A 8 -24.21 1.81 -9.23
CA PRO A 8 -25.19 1.43 -10.25
C PRO A 8 -25.57 -0.06 -10.18
N PHE A 9 -24.82 -0.86 -9.39
CA PHE A 9 -25.00 -2.30 -9.26
C PHE A 9 -25.82 -2.64 -8.00
N LYS A 10 -26.59 -3.72 -8.11
CA LYS A 10 -27.21 -4.40 -6.97
C LYS A 10 -26.46 -5.71 -6.69
N PRO A 11 -26.43 -6.17 -5.42
CA PRO A 11 -25.82 -7.46 -5.10
C PRO A 11 -26.43 -8.61 -5.90
N GLY A 12 -25.58 -9.40 -6.57
CA GLY A 12 -25.98 -10.54 -7.40
C GLY A 12 -25.11 -11.78 -7.13
N GLY A 13 -25.51 -12.92 -7.66
CA GLY A 13 -24.78 -14.17 -7.44
C GLY A 13 -24.72 -14.57 -5.96
N ASP A 14 -23.52 -14.84 -5.46
CA ASP A 14 -23.29 -15.18 -4.06
C ASP A 14 -23.16 -13.95 -3.15
N GLN A 15 -23.09 -12.73 -3.72
CA GLN A 15 -22.84 -11.50 -2.97
C GLN A 15 -23.86 -11.26 -1.84
N PRO A 16 -25.21 -11.39 -2.05
CA PRO A 16 -26.18 -11.13 -0.99
C PRO A 16 -25.92 -12.02 0.24
N GLN A 17 -25.64 -13.30 0.02
CA GLN A 17 -25.37 -14.24 1.10
C GLN A 17 -24.00 -13.98 1.76
N ALA A 18 -22.99 -13.63 0.97
CA ALA A 18 -21.66 -13.29 1.49
C ALA A 18 -21.71 -12.03 2.36
N ILE A 19 -22.38 -10.96 1.91
CA ILE A 19 -22.58 -9.72 2.67
C ILE A 19 -23.27 -10.04 4.01
N LYS A 20 -24.39 -10.75 3.97
CA LYS A 20 -25.12 -11.13 5.19
C LYS A 20 -24.25 -11.89 6.19
N LYS A 21 -23.50 -12.89 5.72
CA LYS A 21 -22.63 -13.73 6.56
C LYS A 21 -21.48 -12.91 7.16
N LEU A 22 -20.86 -12.00 6.40
CA LEU A 22 -19.79 -11.12 6.90
C LEU A 22 -20.31 -10.21 8.00
N ILE A 23 -21.46 -9.56 7.79
CA ILE A 23 -22.09 -8.67 8.78
C ILE A 23 -22.45 -9.43 10.05
N GLU A 24 -23.10 -10.59 9.92
CA GLU A 24 -23.43 -11.45 11.06
C GLU A 24 -22.18 -11.88 11.84
N GLY A 25 -21.09 -12.18 11.14
CA GLY A 25 -19.83 -12.54 11.77
C GLY A 25 -19.25 -11.40 12.58
N VAL A 26 -19.19 -10.19 12.03
CA VAL A 26 -18.69 -9.01 12.76
C VAL A 26 -19.60 -8.71 13.98
N ARG A 27 -20.91 -8.75 13.82
CA ARG A 27 -21.88 -8.52 14.93
C ARG A 27 -21.84 -9.59 16.03
N LYS A 28 -21.32 -10.79 15.73
CA LYS A 28 -21.10 -11.90 16.67
C LYS A 28 -19.67 -11.98 17.20
N ASP A 29 -18.90 -10.90 17.02
CA ASP A 29 -17.52 -10.77 17.47
C ASP A 29 -16.56 -11.87 16.96
N HIS A 30 -16.84 -12.43 15.77
CA HIS A 30 -15.86 -13.29 15.11
C HIS A 30 -14.59 -12.48 14.79
N LYS A 31 -13.46 -12.90 15.34
CA LYS A 31 -12.18 -12.20 15.17
C LYS A 31 -11.62 -12.34 13.76
N ASN A 32 -11.87 -13.50 13.11
CA ASN A 32 -11.25 -13.82 11.83
C ASN A 32 -12.28 -14.38 10.85
N GLN A 33 -12.49 -13.70 9.74
CA GLN A 33 -13.36 -14.17 8.66
C GLN A 33 -12.59 -14.22 7.35
N VAL A 34 -12.85 -15.21 6.51
CA VAL A 34 -12.27 -15.31 5.16
C VAL A 34 -13.38 -15.15 4.12
N LEU A 35 -13.23 -14.17 3.23
CA LEU A 35 -14.00 -14.07 1.99
C LEU A 35 -13.19 -14.74 0.85
N LEU A 36 -13.49 -16.00 0.58
CA LEU A 36 -12.93 -16.73 -0.55
C LEU A 36 -13.74 -16.36 -1.80
N GLY A 37 -13.26 -15.34 -2.50
CA GLY A 37 -13.96 -14.80 -3.66
C GLY A 37 -13.14 -14.94 -4.94
N VAL A 38 -13.71 -15.62 -5.97
CA VAL A 38 -13.01 -15.78 -7.25
C VAL A 38 -12.77 -14.44 -7.94
N THR A 39 -11.82 -14.41 -8.87
CA THR A 39 -11.56 -13.22 -9.69
C THR A 39 -12.82 -12.84 -10.46
N GLY A 40 -13.18 -11.55 -10.44
CA GLY A 40 -14.38 -11.03 -11.12
C GLY A 40 -15.70 -11.29 -10.39
N SER A 41 -15.71 -11.85 -9.17
CA SER A 41 -16.95 -12.02 -8.38
C SER A 41 -17.46 -10.74 -7.71
N GLY A 42 -16.69 -9.62 -7.79
CA GLY A 42 -17.07 -8.34 -7.18
C GLY A 42 -16.79 -8.27 -5.68
N LYS A 43 -15.67 -8.83 -5.22
CA LYS A 43 -15.25 -8.80 -3.81
C LYS A 43 -15.25 -7.40 -3.20
N THR A 44 -14.73 -6.41 -3.93
CA THR A 44 -14.68 -5.00 -3.48
C THR A 44 -16.08 -4.45 -3.20
N PHE A 45 -17.05 -4.74 -4.07
CA PHE A 45 -18.44 -4.34 -3.89
C PHE A 45 -19.09 -5.04 -2.68
N THR A 46 -18.80 -6.33 -2.48
CA THR A 46 -19.26 -7.10 -1.31
C THR A 46 -18.74 -6.47 0.00
N ILE A 47 -17.45 -6.12 0.04
CA ILE A 47 -16.84 -5.45 1.18
C ILE A 47 -17.41 -4.04 1.38
N ALA A 48 -17.58 -3.26 0.30
CA ALA A 48 -18.20 -1.94 0.38
C ALA A 48 -19.63 -2.00 0.97
N SER A 49 -20.44 -2.97 0.53
CA SER A 49 -21.78 -3.19 1.08
C SER A 49 -21.76 -3.59 2.56
N ALA A 50 -20.78 -4.41 2.97
CA ALA A 50 -20.63 -4.76 4.38
C ALA A 50 -20.18 -3.55 5.23
N ILE A 51 -19.28 -2.69 4.73
CA ILE A 51 -18.83 -1.46 5.41
C ILE A 51 -20.00 -0.49 5.61
N GLU A 52 -20.86 -0.30 4.60
CA GLU A 52 -22.04 0.55 4.72
C GLU A 52 -22.94 0.11 5.87
N GLU A 53 -23.28 -1.17 5.91
CA GLU A 53 -24.21 -1.74 6.90
C GLU A 53 -23.60 -1.79 8.32
N LEU A 54 -22.30 -2.09 8.43
CA LEU A 54 -21.57 -2.11 9.70
C LEU A 54 -21.30 -0.71 10.25
N ASN A 55 -21.10 0.25 9.36
CA ASN A 55 -20.82 1.65 9.69
C ASN A 55 -19.65 1.83 10.67
N MET A 56 -18.58 1.06 10.49
CA MET A 56 -17.36 1.08 11.31
C MET A 56 -16.20 1.73 10.55
N PRO A 57 -15.31 2.48 11.22
CA PRO A 57 -14.03 2.85 10.65
C PRO A 57 -13.33 1.62 10.10
N THR A 58 -12.75 1.71 8.91
CA THR A 58 -12.20 0.53 8.25
C THR A 58 -10.80 0.82 7.71
N LEU A 59 -9.88 -0.11 7.95
CA LEU A 59 -8.54 -0.13 7.34
C LEU A 59 -8.48 -1.28 6.33
N VAL A 60 -8.12 -0.98 5.09
CA VAL A 60 -7.88 -1.97 4.03
C VAL A 60 -6.38 -2.02 3.75
N ILE A 61 -5.74 -3.16 3.95
CA ILE A 61 -4.32 -3.35 3.64
C ILE A 61 -4.20 -4.16 2.35
N SER A 62 -3.47 -3.61 1.38
CA SER A 62 -3.19 -4.22 0.08
C SER A 62 -1.69 -4.51 -0.07
N PRO A 63 -1.27 -5.54 -0.83
CA PRO A 63 0.13 -5.98 -0.89
C PRO A 63 1.07 -4.99 -1.59
N ASN A 64 0.56 -4.10 -2.42
CA ASN A 64 1.39 -3.11 -3.13
C ASN A 64 0.63 -1.81 -3.43
N LYS A 65 1.38 -0.77 -3.85
CA LYS A 65 0.84 0.57 -4.13
C LYS A 65 -0.18 0.58 -5.27
N ILE A 66 0.04 -0.22 -6.33
CA ILE A 66 -0.81 -0.24 -7.53
C ILE A 66 -2.20 -0.78 -7.18
N LEU A 67 -2.26 -1.90 -6.47
CA LEU A 67 -3.52 -2.47 -5.98
C LEU A 67 -4.19 -1.56 -4.98
N ALA A 68 -3.42 -0.95 -4.06
CA ALA A 68 -3.97 0.03 -3.11
C ALA A 68 -4.56 1.25 -3.84
N ALA A 69 -3.92 1.75 -4.90
CA ALA A 69 -4.45 2.86 -5.71
C ALA A 69 -5.74 2.48 -6.44
N GLN A 70 -5.80 1.28 -7.01
CA GLN A 70 -7.01 0.76 -7.64
C GLN A 70 -8.17 0.66 -6.63
N LEU A 71 -7.92 0.05 -5.47
CA LEU A 71 -8.92 -0.05 -4.41
C LEU A 71 -9.37 1.32 -3.90
N TYR A 72 -8.44 2.26 -3.75
CA TYR A 72 -8.77 3.63 -3.36
C TYR A 72 -9.74 4.29 -4.33
N GLN A 73 -9.50 4.16 -5.65
CA GLN A 73 -10.39 4.71 -6.68
C GLN A 73 -11.76 4.01 -6.66
N GLU A 74 -11.80 2.68 -6.55
CA GLU A 74 -13.04 1.91 -6.46
C GLU A 74 -13.85 2.31 -5.22
N PHE A 75 -13.24 2.34 -4.03
CA PHE A 75 -13.93 2.76 -2.80
C PHE A 75 -14.35 4.23 -2.82
N LYS A 76 -13.56 5.12 -3.42
CA LYS A 76 -13.93 6.54 -3.58
C LYS A 76 -15.14 6.70 -4.49
N SER A 77 -15.28 5.87 -5.52
CA SER A 77 -16.48 5.85 -6.36
C SER A 77 -17.70 5.32 -5.62
N PHE A 78 -17.54 4.31 -4.74
CA PHE A 78 -18.60 3.76 -3.90
C PHE A 78 -19.00 4.68 -2.75
N PHE A 79 -18.08 5.46 -2.22
CA PHE A 79 -18.30 6.34 -1.07
C PHE A 79 -17.90 7.80 -1.37
N PRO A 80 -18.54 8.46 -2.35
CA PRO A 80 -18.10 9.79 -2.83
C PRO A 80 -18.25 10.90 -1.77
N LYS A 81 -19.09 10.71 -0.72
CA LYS A 81 -19.33 11.69 0.34
C LYS A 81 -18.65 11.35 1.66
N ASN A 82 -18.07 10.15 1.78
CA ASN A 82 -17.39 9.70 2.98
C ASN A 82 -15.87 9.94 2.88
N SER A 83 -15.18 9.82 4.01
CA SER A 83 -13.73 10.01 4.09
C SER A 83 -13.01 8.76 3.61
N VAL A 84 -12.75 8.66 2.31
CA VAL A 84 -11.92 7.62 1.72
C VAL A 84 -10.50 8.16 1.59
N ASN A 85 -9.55 7.48 2.21
CA ASN A 85 -8.18 7.95 2.41
C ASN A 85 -7.17 6.98 1.83
N TYR A 86 -6.00 7.50 1.43
CA TYR A 86 -4.92 6.72 0.81
C TYR A 86 -3.62 6.86 1.59
N PHE A 87 -3.09 5.74 2.10
CA PHE A 87 -1.91 5.73 2.94
C PHE A 87 -0.92 4.64 2.53
N VAL A 88 0.01 4.99 1.66
CA VAL A 88 1.05 4.07 1.17
C VAL A 88 2.44 4.67 1.42
N SER A 89 3.50 3.92 1.12
CA SER A 89 4.86 4.48 1.14
C SER A 89 4.98 5.67 0.19
N TYR A 90 5.47 6.80 0.67
CA TYR A 90 5.61 8.05 -0.09
C TYR A 90 6.90 8.14 -0.91
N TYR A 91 7.70 7.06 -0.96
CA TYR A 91 8.91 7.02 -1.78
C TYR A 91 8.61 6.51 -3.19
N ASP A 92 9.00 7.26 -4.22
CA ASP A 92 9.01 6.76 -5.61
C ASP A 92 10.20 5.83 -5.84
N TYR A 93 11.31 6.19 -5.24
CA TYR A 93 12.51 5.39 -5.16
C TYR A 93 12.97 5.31 -3.70
N TYR A 94 13.38 4.14 -3.26
CA TYR A 94 13.90 3.93 -1.92
C TYR A 94 15.02 2.89 -1.92
N GLN A 95 16.23 3.35 -1.64
CA GLN A 95 17.37 2.52 -1.32
C GLN A 95 17.67 2.67 0.17
N PRO A 96 17.43 1.64 0.98
CA PRO A 96 17.74 1.71 2.40
C PRO A 96 19.24 1.79 2.63
N GLU A 97 19.64 2.52 3.69
CA GLU A 97 20.99 2.47 4.20
C GLU A 97 21.38 1.05 4.59
N ALA A 98 22.55 0.58 4.16
CA ALA A 98 23.04 -0.76 4.47
C ALA A 98 24.57 -0.78 4.57
N TYR A 99 25.10 -1.75 5.30
CA TYR A 99 26.52 -2.06 5.31
C TYR A 99 26.71 -3.55 5.03
N LEU A 100 27.56 -3.83 4.04
CA LEU A 100 27.91 -5.18 3.60
C LEU A 100 29.31 -5.51 4.13
N PRO A 101 29.43 -6.30 5.23
CA PRO A 101 30.73 -6.53 5.89
C PRO A 101 31.74 -7.26 5.01
N VAL A 102 31.27 -8.17 4.12
CA VAL A 102 32.14 -8.96 3.24
C VAL A 102 32.92 -8.06 2.30
N ASP A 103 32.24 -7.11 1.65
CA ASP A 103 32.82 -6.20 0.67
C ASP A 103 33.26 -4.87 1.30
N LYS A 104 33.10 -4.70 2.62
CA LYS A 104 33.30 -3.45 3.35
C LYS A 104 32.59 -2.24 2.70
N THR A 105 31.45 -2.49 2.05
CA THR A 105 30.73 -1.50 1.26
C THR A 105 29.60 -0.88 2.09
N TYR A 106 29.64 0.45 2.26
CA TYR A 106 28.56 1.23 2.82
C TYR A 106 27.65 1.77 1.72
N ILE A 107 26.37 1.45 1.81
CA ILE A 107 25.33 1.93 0.91
C ILE A 107 24.58 3.05 1.63
N GLN A 108 24.71 4.26 1.12
CA GLN A 108 23.99 5.40 1.66
C GLN A 108 22.50 5.30 1.36
N LYS A 109 21.66 5.76 2.30
CA LYS A 109 20.22 5.90 2.05
C LYS A 109 20.00 6.87 0.89
N ASP A 110 19.29 6.41 -0.13
CA ASP A 110 18.81 7.25 -1.23
C ASP A 110 17.29 7.10 -1.36
N ALA A 111 16.58 8.22 -1.41
CA ALA A 111 15.13 8.20 -1.41
C ALA A 111 14.58 9.44 -2.12
N ARG A 112 13.65 9.21 -3.04
CA ARG A 112 12.88 10.28 -3.69
C ARG A 112 11.45 10.25 -3.14
N ILE A 113 11.03 11.37 -2.55
CA ILE A 113 9.68 11.53 -1.97
C ILE A 113 8.72 12.01 -3.06
N ASN A 114 7.56 11.37 -3.12
CA ASN A 114 6.42 11.81 -3.93
C ASN A 114 5.55 12.76 -3.09
N SER A 115 5.51 14.02 -3.48
CA SER A 115 4.77 15.07 -2.75
C SER A 115 3.26 14.84 -2.75
N GLU A 116 2.68 14.28 -3.82
CA GLU A 116 1.26 13.97 -3.89
C GLU A 116 0.85 12.85 -2.92
N ILE A 117 1.68 11.80 -2.81
CA ILE A 117 1.44 10.74 -1.84
C ILE A 117 1.63 11.25 -0.42
N ASP A 118 2.63 12.09 -0.17
CA ASP A 118 2.87 12.66 1.17
C ASP A 118 1.68 13.53 1.62
N LYS A 119 1.16 14.37 0.72
CA LYS A 119 -0.08 15.13 0.92
C LYS A 119 -1.26 14.24 1.30
N LEU A 120 -1.49 13.14 0.57
CA LEU A 120 -2.57 12.19 0.86
C LEU A 120 -2.39 11.50 2.22
N ARG A 121 -1.15 11.24 2.64
CA ARG A 121 -0.86 10.69 3.96
C ARG A 121 -1.20 11.68 5.09
N HIS A 122 -0.82 12.95 4.93
CA HIS A 122 -1.19 14.00 5.89
C HIS A 122 -2.70 14.18 5.96
N ALA A 123 -3.40 14.23 4.82
CA ALA A 123 -4.85 14.30 4.77
C ALA A 123 -5.50 13.09 5.45
N THR A 124 -4.96 11.87 5.27
CA THR A 124 -5.42 10.67 5.95
C THR A 124 -5.39 10.83 7.47
N ILE A 125 -4.24 11.24 8.02
CA ILE A 125 -4.07 11.38 9.48
C ILE A 125 -5.01 12.45 10.05
N GLN A 126 -5.14 13.59 9.37
CA GLN A 126 -6.05 14.67 9.81
C GLN A 126 -7.52 14.23 9.76
N ASN A 127 -7.91 13.49 8.71
CA ASN A 127 -9.26 12.94 8.59
C ASN A 127 -9.57 11.92 9.70
N LEU A 128 -8.62 11.12 10.13
CA LEU A 128 -8.81 10.16 11.23
C LEU A 128 -9.12 10.87 12.56
N PHE A 129 -8.64 12.09 12.78
CA PHE A 129 -8.98 12.88 13.97
C PHE A 129 -10.32 13.60 13.88
N THR A 130 -10.78 13.93 12.68
CA THR A 130 -11.92 14.82 12.47
C THR A 130 -13.18 14.09 12.00
N ARG A 131 -13.04 12.88 11.43
CA ARG A 131 -14.13 12.13 10.80
C ARG A 131 -14.25 10.71 11.34
N LYS A 132 -15.48 10.32 11.70
CA LYS A 132 -15.78 8.94 12.16
C LYS A 132 -16.07 7.97 11.01
N ASP A 133 -16.43 8.48 9.83
CA ASP A 133 -16.73 7.73 8.61
C ASP A 133 -15.48 7.57 7.74
N SER A 134 -14.38 7.15 8.37
CA SER A 134 -13.07 7.02 7.70
C SER A 134 -12.81 5.60 7.21
N LEU A 135 -12.56 5.49 5.91
CA LEU A 135 -12.07 4.30 5.23
C LEU A 135 -10.65 4.59 4.74
N VAL A 136 -9.67 3.84 5.23
CA VAL A 136 -8.26 4.01 4.85
C VAL A 136 -7.81 2.84 4.01
N ILE A 137 -7.28 3.12 2.82
CA ILE A 137 -6.62 2.12 1.96
C ILE A 137 -5.12 2.31 2.09
N ALA A 138 -4.45 1.27 2.58
CA ALA A 138 -3.02 1.30 2.85
C ALA A 138 -2.28 0.16 2.15
N SER A 139 -0.98 0.35 1.94
CA SER A 139 -0.07 -0.77 1.65
C SER A 139 0.52 -1.33 2.94
N VAL A 140 1.23 -2.45 2.87
CA VAL A 140 1.92 -3.05 4.02
C VAL A 140 2.86 -2.09 4.75
N SER A 141 3.23 -0.95 4.15
CA SER A 141 4.01 0.11 4.81
C SER A 141 3.31 0.76 6.01
N CYS A 142 2.01 0.52 6.21
CA CYS A 142 1.24 1.05 7.35
C CYS A 142 1.71 0.54 8.72
N ILE A 143 2.51 -0.55 8.75
CA ILE A 143 3.09 -1.08 10.00
C ILE A 143 4.42 -0.43 10.38
N TYR A 144 4.93 0.53 9.60
CA TYR A 144 6.08 1.36 9.98
C TYR A 144 5.66 2.52 10.88
N GLY A 145 6.59 2.92 11.75
CA GLY A 145 6.39 4.05 12.66
C GLY A 145 6.21 5.37 11.94
N ILE A 146 5.24 6.16 12.39
CA ILE A 146 4.94 7.51 11.88
C ILE A 146 4.89 8.58 12.98
N GLY A 147 5.21 8.21 14.23
CA GLY A 147 5.17 9.11 15.38
C GLY A 147 3.89 8.98 16.22
N SER A 148 3.82 9.75 17.30
CA SER A 148 2.74 9.68 18.29
C SER A 148 1.47 10.41 17.82
N PRO A 149 0.29 9.73 17.79
CA PRO A 149 -1.00 10.37 17.53
C PRO A 149 -1.28 11.53 18.49
N ASP A 150 -0.97 11.34 19.78
CA ASP A 150 -1.22 12.35 20.82
C ASP A 150 -0.35 13.59 20.62
N ASN A 151 0.95 13.40 20.32
CA ASN A 151 1.85 14.51 20.05
C ASN A 151 1.44 15.27 18.79
N TYR A 152 1.09 14.56 17.72
CA TYR A 152 0.63 15.18 16.48
C TYR A 152 -0.66 15.99 16.68
N LYS A 153 -1.62 15.43 17.41
CA LYS A 153 -2.90 16.12 17.72
C LYS A 153 -2.70 17.32 18.64
N LYS A 154 -1.87 17.20 19.69
CA LYS A 154 -1.59 18.29 20.64
C LYS A 154 -0.79 19.43 20.04
N ALA A 155 0.06 19.14 19.06
CA ALA A 155 0.91 20.15 18.41
C ALA A 155 0.11 21.11 17.50
N ARG A 156 -1.15 20.82 17.14
CA ARG A 156 -1.94 21.66 16.24
C ARG A 156 -2.06 23.10 16.74
N LEU A 157 -2.04 24.04 15.83
CA LEU A 157 -2.28 25.47 16.07
C LEU A 157 -3.75 25.79 15.76
N GLU A 158 -4.51 26.19 16.77
CA GLU A 158 -5.91 26.61 16.62
C GLU A 158 -5.97 28.12 16.39
N LEU A 159 -6.54 28.55 15.28
CA LEU A 159 -6.78 29.95 14.94
C LEU A 159 -8.28 30.22 14.79
N ARG A 160 -8.73 31.38 15.32
CA ARG A 160 -10.14 31.82 15.25
C ARG A 160 -10.23 33.29 14.92
N ILE A 161 -11.29 33.68 14.20
CA ILE A 161 -11.59 35.10 13.99
C ILE A 161 -11.77 35.78 15.35
N GLY A 162 -11.11 36.92 15.54
CA GLY A 162 -11.08 37.65 16.79
C GLY A 162 -9.95 37.24 17.74
N GLY A 163 -9.28 36.12 17.46
CA GLY A 163 -8.10 35.68 18.23
C GLY A 163 -6.95 36.68 18.09
N VAL A 164 -6.14 36.80 19.15
CA VAL A 164 -4.97 37.70 19.20
C VAL A 164 -3.70 36.86 19.16
N VAL A 165 -2.87 37.09 18.14
CA VAL A 165 -1.57 36.44 17.98
C VAL A 165 -0.56 37.42 17.40
N SER A 166 0.65 37.50 17.99
CA SER A 166 1.70 38.30 17.39
C SER A 166 2.37 37.58 16.21
N ASN A 167 2.94 38.34 15.27
CA ASN A 167 3.72 37.76 14.15
C ASN A 167 4.85 36.85 14.65
N LYS A 168 5.48 37.23 15.77
CA LYS A 168 6.56 36.45 16.40
C LYS A 168 6.04 35.12 16.92
N ASP A 169 4.92 35.15 17.66
CA ASP A 169 4.31 33.94 18.23
C ASP A 169 3.78 33.03 17.14
N LEU A 170 3.12 33.59 16.11
CA LEU A 170 2.65 32.82 14.97
C LEU A 170 3.79 32.16 14.20
N SER A 171 4.87 32.90 13.91
CA SER A 171 6.06 32.33 13.27
C SER A 171 6.71 31.26 14.12
N HIS A 172 6.78 31.49 15.43
CA HIS A 172 7.32 30.49 16.37
C HIS A 172 6.49 29.20 16.36
N HIS A 173 5.16 29.31 16.48
CA HIS A 173 4.27 28.15 16.43
C HIS A 173 4.32 27.42 15.06
N LEU A 174 4.31 28.16 13.93
CA LEU A 174 4.48 27.54 12.62
C LEU A 174 5.82 26.83 12.47
N GLY A 175 6.89 27.41 13.04
CA GLY A 175 8.21 26.75 13.10
C GLY A 175 8.18 25.45 13.93
N LEU A 176 7.50 25.43 15.08
CA LEU A 176 7.30 24.22 15.89
C LEU A 176 6.51 23.15 15.13
N LEU A 177 5.57 23.58 14.26
CA LEU A 177 4.84 22.70 13.35
C LEU A 177 5.65 22.29 12.11
N GLN A 178 6.93 22.67 12.02
CA GLN A 178 7.83 22.37 10.88
C GLN A 178 7.43 23.05 9.57
N TYR A 179 6.67 24.17 9.62
CA TYR A 179 6.46 25.03 8.46
C TYR A 179 7.65 25.95 8.25
N VAL A 180 8.03 26.17 6.99
CA VAL A 180 9.18 26.98 6.62
C VAL A 180 8.73 28.36 6.13
N ARG A 181 9.40 29.40 6.60
CA ARG A 181 9.12 30.77 6.11
C ARG A 181 9.75 30.99 4.75
N SER A 182 8.94 31.36 3.75
CA SER A 182 9.37 31.74 2.41
C SER A 182 9.33 33.27 2.23
N ARG A 183 10.03 33.77 1.20
CA ARG A 183 10.06 35.21 0.85
C ARG A 183 9.19 35.52 -0.38
N ASP A 184 9.17 34.61 -1.37
CA ASP A 184 8.55 34.88 -2.68
C ASP A 184 7.44 33.87 -3.02
N LYS A 185 7.81 32.67 -3.47
CA LYS A 185 6.86 31.59 -3.81
C LYS A 185 6.71 30.65 -2.63
N ILE A 186 5.49 30.21 -2.37
CA ILE A 186 5.21 29.20 -1.34
C ILE A 186 4.87 27.86 -1.98
N VAL A 187 5.47 26.82 -1.43
CA VAL A 187 5.14 25.42 -1.71
C VAL A 187 4.50 24.79 -0.47
N LEU A 188 4.11 23.52 -0.58
CA LEU A 188 3.52 22.76 0.54
C LEU A 188 4.39 22.83 1.82
N GLY A 189 3.78 23.17 2.93
CA GLY A 189 4.48 23.32 4.21
C GLY A 189 5.24 24.64 4.38
N GLU A 190 4.95 25.65 3.58
CA GLU A 190 5.56 26.97 3.68
C GLU A 190 4.54 28.07 3.98
N TYR A 191 5.05 29.20 4.48
CA TYR A 191 4.24 30.40 4.74
C TYR A 191 4.98 31.71 4.43
N ILE A 192 4.21 32.77 4.14
CA ILE A 192 4.68 34.15 3.95
C ILE A 192 3.99 35.07 4.95
N LEU A 193 4.76 35.97 5.55
CA LEU A 193 4.28 37.03 6.43
C LEU A 193 4.39 38.40 5.73
N ASN A 194 3.28 38.89 5.21
CA ASN A 194 3.17 40.23 4.62
C ASN A 194 2.47 41.18 5.60
N THR A 195 3.12 41.43 6.72
CA THR A 195 2.58 42.26 7.80
C THR A 195 3.57 43.34 8.20
N ASN A 196 3.07 44.49 8.63
CA ASN A 196 3.88 45.58 9.19
C ASN A 196 4.28 45.31 10.65
N ARG A 197 5.07 46.23 11.25
CA ARG A 197 5.55 46.12 12.65
C ARG A 197 4.40 46.09 13.66
N LEU A 198 3.24 46.66 13.33
CA LEU A 198 2.07 46.69 14.22
C LEU A 198 1.25 45.39 14.12
N GLY A 199 1.65 44.43 13.29
CA GLY A 199 0.92 43.17 13.06
C GLY A 199 -0.36 43.36 12.25
N THR A 200 -0.36 44.29 11.31
CA THR A 200 -1.43 44.49 10.33
C THR A 200 -0.97 44.05 8.97
N GLY A 201 -1.77 43.27 8.24
CA GLY A 201 -1.45 42.75 6.93
C GLY A 201 -2.01 41.37 6.66
N LYS A 202 -1.39 40.66 5.73
CA LYS A 202 -1.84 39.35 5.23
C LYS A 202 -0.76 38.29 5.47
N ILE A 203 -1.20 37.13 5.90
CA ILE A 203 -0.36 35.94 6.06
C ILE A 203 -0.92 34.86 5.13
N ILE A 204 -0.05 34.21 4.39
CA ILE A 204 -0.42 33.13 3.47
C ILE A 204 0.31 31.88 3.92
N ILE A 205 -0.43 30.78 4.09
CA ILE A 205 0.13 29.48 4.51
C ILE A 205 -0.33 28.44 3.48
N HIS A 206 0.59 27.67 2.94
CA HIS A 206 0.27 26.52 2.10
C HIS A 206 0.35 25.26 2.97
N LEU A 207 -0.81 24.71 3.31
CA LEU A 207 -0.90 23.53 4.15
C LEU A 207 -0.33 22.30 3.44
N VAL A 208 0.16 21.35 4.19
CA VAL A 208 0.67 20.05 3.65
C VAL A 208 -0.42 19.18 3.00
N THR A 209 -1.67 19.54 3.19
CA THR A 209 -2.86 18.95 2.56
C THR A 209 -3.28 19.66 1.27
N ASP A 210 -2.47 20.66 0.83
CA ASP A 210 -2.60 21.46 -0.39
C ASP A 210 -3.63 22.61 -0.34
N GLU A 211 -4.28 22.84 0.79
CA GLU A 211 -5.12 24.02 0.93
C GLU A 211 -4.29 25.29 1.14
N LYS A 212 -4.70 26.38 0.53
CA LYS A 212 -4.11 27.71 0.73
C LYS A 212 -4.91 28.49 1.75
N VAL A 213 -4.28 28.82 2.86
CA VAL A 213 -4.85 29.63 3.92
C VAL A 213 -4.41 31.07 3.77
N GLU A 214 -5.36 32.00 3.82
CA GLU A 214 -5.13 33.42 3.88
C GLU A 214 -5.69 33.97 5.18
N LEU A 215 -4.82 34.56 6.02
CA LEU A 215 -5.21 35.23 7.25
C LEU A 215 -5.04 36.73 7.06
N GLU A 216 -6.09 37.51 7.37
CA GLU A 216 -5.97 38.96 7.48
C GLU A 216 -5.86 39.35 8.96
N MET A 217 -4.88 40.21 9.24
CA MET A 217 -4.53 40.63 10.58
C MET A 217 -4.68 42.14 10.74
N ASN A 218 -5.26 42.58 11.83
CA ASN A 218 -5.26 43.99 12.23
C ASN A 218 -4.81 44.13 13.69
N ARG A 219 -3.66 44.78 13.93
CA ARG A 219 -3.05 44.97 15.26
C ARG A 219 -3.03 43.68 16.08
N LYS A 220 -2.45 42.61 15.51
CA LYS A 220 -2.35 41.27 16.10
C LYS A 220 -3.67 40.50 16.21
N LYS A 221 -4.84 41.09 15.83
CA LYS A 221 -6.12 40.41 15.87
C LYS A 221 -6.44 39.82 14.50
N ILE A 222 -6.85 38.56 14.46
CA ILE A 222 -7.29 37.88 13.23
C ILE A 222 -8.67 38.42 12.85
N THR A 223 -8.78 39.04 11.69
CA THR A 223 -10.03 39.64 11.16
C THR A 223 -10.70 38.78 10.11
N SER A 224 -9.92 37.98 9.38
CA SER A 224 -10.45 37.10 8.34
C SER A 224 -9.60 35.82 8.25
N ILE A 225 -10.25 34.70 8.01
CA ILE A 225 -9.64 33.39 7.70
C ILE A 225 -10.29 32.89 6.41
N LYS A 226 -9.50 32.67 5.37
CA LYS A 226 -9.95 32.06 4.11
C LYS A 226 -9.17 30.80 3.84
N ILE A 227 -9.84 29.74 3.40
CA ILE A 227 -9.23 28.50 2.91
C ILE A 227 -9.70 28.30 1.48
N ASP A 228 -8.79 28.28 0.53
CA ASP A 228 -9.07 28.25 -0.92
C ASP A 228 -10.13 29.29 -1.34
N GLY A 229 -9.98 30.51 -0.83
CA GLY A 229 -10.90 31.64 -1.07
C GLY A 229 -12.23 31.60 -0.30
N LYS A 230 -12.53 30.53 0.45
CA LYS A 230 -13.76 30.39 1.23
C LYS A 230 -13.60 30.87 2.68
N ASN A 231 -14.48 31.73 3.15
CA ASN A 231 -14.44 32.22 4.53
C ASN A 231 -14.69 31.11 5.55
N LYS A 232 -13.87 31.10 6.60
CA LYS A 232 -13.98 30.19 7.75
C LYS A 232 -13.96 31.00 9.06
N LYS A 233 -14.59 30.49 10.10
CA LYS A 233 -14.57 31.12 11.45
C LYS A 233 -13.36 30.67 12.26
N GLU A 234 -12.91 29.46 12.04
CA GLU A 234 -11.81 28.80 12.76
C GLU A 234 -11.00 27.90 11.80
N LEU A 235 -9.77 27.62 12.17
CA LEU A 235 -8.83 26.81 11.43
C LEU A 235 -7.91 26.10 12.41
N ASP A 236 -7.72 24.79 12.22
CA ASP A 236 -6.69 23.99 12.84
C ASP A 236 -5.55 23.74 11.84
N ILE A 237 -4.34 24.15 12.19
CA ILE A 237 -3.13 23.88 11.41
C ILE A 237 -2.38 22.73 12.09
N TYR A 238 -2.27 21.61 11.39
CA TYR A 238 -1.54 20.43 11.85
C TYR A 238 -0.06 20.48 11.42
N PRO A 239 0.82 19.70 12.10
CA PRO A 239 2.24 19.65 11.76
C PRO A 239 2.52 19.27 10.29
N ALA A 240 3.54 19.90 9.72
CA ALA A 240 4.02 19.60 8.37
C ALA A 240 4.86 18.31 8.30
N LYS A 241 5.20 17.70 9.43
CA LYS A 241 5.90 16.42 9.54
C LYS A 241 5.21 15.55 10.58
N PHE A 242 5.27 14.22 10.38
CA PHE A 242 4.63 13.27 11.31
C PHE A 242 5.33 13.18 12.66
N TRP A 243 6.66 13.31 12.67
CA TRP A 243 7.46 13.29 13.89
C TRP A 243 7.46 14.67 14.53
N THR A 244 6.67 14.83 15.57
CA THR A 244 6.58 16.06 16.37
C THR A 244 6.86 15.71 17.83
N THR A 245 7.78 16.44 18.43
CA THR A 245 8.15 16.25 19.84
C THR A 245 8.06 17.61 20.56
N PRO A 246 7.34 17.71 21.69
CA PRO A 246 7.32 18.93 22.47
C PRO A 246 8.72 19.43 22.85
N GLN A 247 8.95 20.75 22.87
CA GLN A 247 10.29 21.33 23.01
C GLN A 247 11.03 20.86 24.27
N HIS A 248 10.34 20.70 25.41
CA HIS A 248 10.94 20.20 26.63
C HIS A 248 11.40 18.74 26.51
N GLN A 249 10.64 17.91 25.83
CA GLN A 249 10.98 16.51 25.55
C GLN A 249 12.10 16.41 24.50
N PHE A 250 12.13 17.32 23.53
CA PHE A 250 13.16 17.36 22.50
C PHE A 250 14.57 17.51 23.09
N ASN A 251 14.76 18.44 24.01
CA ASN A 251 16.05 18.65 24.66
C ASN A 251 16.50 17.42 25.47
N LEU A 252 15.56 16.76 26.17
CA LEU A 252 15.84 15.54 26.92
C LEU A 252 16.19 14.39 25.99
N ALA A 253 15.48 14.27 24.85
CA ALA A 253 15.79 13.26 23.83
C ALA A 253 17.22 13.44 23.27
N LEU A 254 17.66 14.69 23.02
CA LEU A 254 19.03 14.97 22.58
C LEU A 254 20.07 14.58 23.62
N GLN A 255 19.79 14.78 24.91
CA GLN A 255 20.66 14.32 26.00
C GLN A 255 20.76 12.81 26.04
N ASN A 256 19.63 12.10 25.94
CA ASN A 256 19.59 10.64 25.91
C ASN A 256 20.36 10.07 24.70
N ILE A 257 20.20 10.67 23.50
CA ILE A 257 20.96 10.30 22.30
C ILE A 257 22.47 10.45 22.55
N LYS A 258 22.88 11.57 23.19
CA LYS A 258 24.28 11.82 23.51
C LYS A 258 24.83 10.79 24.51
N SER A 259 24.08 10.50 25.56
CA SER A 259 24.49 9.50 26.57
C SER A 259 24.63 8.10 25.96
N GLU A 260 23.67 7.65 25.12
CA GLU A 260 23.77 6.36 24.42
C GLU A 260 24.99 6.32 23.50
N MET A 261 25.30 7.43 22.81
CA MET A 261 26.49 7.54 21.98
C MET A 261 27.76 7.36 22.81
N GLU A 262 27.91 8.11 23.92
CA GLU A 262 29.07 8.05 24.77
C GLU A 262 29.33 6.66 25.36
N GLU A 263 28.27 5.98 25.79
CA GLU A 263 28.34 4.58 26.25
C GLU A 263 28.82 3.64 25.14
N ARG A 264 28.25 3.79 23.93
CA ARG A 264 28.60 2.92 22.80
C ARG A 264 30.01 3.17 22.29
N VAL A 265 30.44 4.42 22.24
CA VAL A 265 31.81 4.83 21.88
C VAL A 265 32.82 4.21 22.85
N LYS A 266 32.60 4.33 24.18
CA LYS A 266 33.44 3.69 25.19
C LYS A 266 33.54 2.19 24.99
N LYS A 267 32.42 1.53 24.65
CA LYS A 267 32.43 0.10 24.38
C LYS A 267 33.27 -0.25 23.16
N PHE A 268 33.14 0.47 22.04
CA PHE A 268 33.98 0.25 20.86
C PHE A 268 35.45 0.48 21.16
N GLN A 269 35.81 1.51 21.96
CA GLN A 269 37.17 1.77 22.36
C GLN A 269 37.75 0.64 23.23
N SER A 270 36.96 0.13 24.19
CA SER A 270 37.40 -1.01 25.03
C SER A 270 37.58 -2.30 24.22
N ASP A 271 36.80 -2.46 23.15
CA ASP A 271 36.91 -3.60 22.23
C ASP A 271 38.03 -3.42 21.17
N GLY A 272 38.82 -2.34 21.23
CA GLY A 272 39.88 -2.01 20.26
C GLY A 272 39.39 -1.51 18.91
N ARG A 273 38.11 -1.17 18.77
CA ARG A 273 37.42 -0.79 17.52
C ARG A 273 37.36 0.73 17.38
N LEU A 274 38.52 1.34 17.20
CA LEU A 274 38.66 2.79 17.18
C LEU A 274 37.99 3.47 15.98
N GLU A 275 38.01 2.86 14.82
CA GLU A 275 37.36 3.41 13.61
C GLU A 275 35.84 3.50 13.77
N GLU A 276 35.21 2.46 14.33
CA GLU A 276 33.78 2.44 14.58
C GLU A 276 33.39 3.44 15.66
N ALA A 277 34.23 3.59 16.69
CA ALA A 277 34.03 4.59 17.74
C ALA A 277 34.03 6.01 17.17
N GLU A 278 35.05 6.36 16.39
CA GLU A 278 35.20 7.69 15.76
C GLU A 278 34.06 7.99 14.78
N ARG A 279 33.69 7.00 13.95
CA ARG A 279 32.60 7.12 12.98
C ARG A 279 31.27 7.41 13.66
N LEU A 280 30.93 6.64 14.71
CA LEU A 280 29.68 6.79 15.45
C LEU A 280 29.61 8.14 16.15
N GLU A 281 30.69 8.55 16.79
CA GLU A 281 30.77 9.83 17.50
C GLU A 281 30.58 11.01 16.55
N LYS A 282 31.38 11.09 15.48
CA LYS A 282 31.29 12.17 14.47
C LYS A 282 29.90 12.27 13.89
N LYS A 283 29.31 11.13 13.49
CA LYS A 283 27.98 11.09 12.89
C LYS A 283 26.91 11.55 13.86
N THR A 284 26.92 11.06 15.09
CA THR A 284 25.90 11.38 16.09
C THR A 284 25.97 12.84 16.54
N LEU A 285 27.18 13.38 16.75
CA LEU A 285 27.38 14.79 17.11
C LEU A 285 26.90 15.72 15.99
N PHE A 286 27.21 15.39 14.74
CA PHE A 286 26.68 16.12 13.57
C PHE A 286 25.14 16.11 13.53
N ASP A 287 24.51 14.94 13.74
CA ASP A 287 23.06 14.81 13.73
C ASP A 287 22.42 15.62 14.87
N ILE A 288 23.01 15.62 16.07
CA ILE A 288 22.56 16.44 17.22
C ILE A 288 22.66 17.93 16.90
N ASP A 289 23.74 18.38 16.28
CA ASP A 289 23.91 19.80 15.90
C ASP A 289 22.87 20.24 14.87
N MET A 290 22.63 19.41 13.86
CA MET A 290 21.60 19.67 12.84
C MET A 290 20.19 19.70 13.47
N LEU A 291 19.88 18.77 14.36
CA LEU A 291 18.62 18.74 15.10
C LEU A 291 18.42 20.03 15.94
N LYS A 292 19.48 20.52 16.63
CA LYS A 292 19.42 21.79 17.38
C LYS A 292 19.19 23.00 16.49
N LYS A 293 19.84 23.06 15.32
CA LYS A 293 19.79 24.21 14.42
C LYS A 293 18.54 24.26 13.55
N GLN A 294 18.11 23.10 13.05
CA GLN A 294 17.06 23.00 12.03
C GLN A 294 15.83 22.22 12.49
N GLY A 295 15.88 21.57 13.67
CA GLY A 295 14.82 20.70 14.16
C GLY A 295 14.69 19.37 13.39
N TYR A 296 15.55 19.12 12.39
CA TYR A 296 15.49 17.95 11.52
C TYR A 296 16.88 17.52 11.04
N VAL A 297 17.03 16.21 10.79
CA VAL A 297 18.19 15.61 10.12
C VAL A 297 17.75 14.39 9.30
N ASN A 298 18.44 14.11 8.21
CA ASN A 298 18.20 12.91 7.43
C ASN A 298 18.47 11.65 8.26
N GLY A 299 17.44 10.78 8.37
CA GLY A 299 17.53 9.60 9.22
C GLY A 299 17.11 9.85 10.67
N VAL A 300 16.44 10.98 10.98
CA VAL A 300 15.90 11.29 12.31
C VAL A 300 15.07 10.14 12.89
N GLU A 301 14.42 9.37 12.05
CA GLU A 301 13.65 8.18 12.43
C GLU A 301 14.48 7.14 13.20
N ASN A 302 15.80 7.08 13.01
CA ASN A 302 16.67 6.17 13.76
C ASN A 302 16.83 6.56 15.24
N TYR A 303 16.46 7.78 15.59
CA TYR A 303 16.43 8.29 16.97
C TYR A 303 15.01 8.28 17.57
N SER A 304 14.03 7.73 16.85
CA SER A 304 12.60 7.77 17.23
C SER A 304 12.32 7.25 18.64
N ARG A 305 13.06 6.23 19.10
CA ARG A 305 12.92 5.71 20.47
C ARG A 305 13.11 6.80 21.51
N HIS A 306 14.10 7.67 21.33
CA HIS A 306 14.39 8.75 22.26
C HIS A 306 13.35 9.88 22.18
N PHE A 307 12.87 10.20 20.99
CA PHE A 307 11.84 11.23 20.80
C PHE A 307 10.47 10.82 21.32
N ASP A 308 10.15 9.51 21.25
CA ASP A 308 8.89 8.95 21.75
C ASP A 308 9.00 8.46 23.21
N PHE A 309 10.20 8.50 23.82
CA PHE A 309 10.48 7.99 25.17
C PHE A 309 10.08 6.52 25.35
N ARG A 310 10.24 5.72 24.30
CA ARG A 310 9.96 4.28 24.34
C ARG A 310 11.07 3.51 25.04
N LYS A 311 10.68 2.43 25.71
CA LYS A 311 11.63 1.47 26.26
C LYS A 311 12.34 0.69 25.14
N PRO A 312 13.55 0.16 25.37
CA PRO A 312 14.19 -0.74 24.42
C PRO A 312 13.28 -1.91 24.03
N GLY A 313 13.18 -2.16 22.73
CA GLY A 313 12.33 -3.22 22.17
C GLY A 313 10.86 -2.85 21.92
N GLU A 314 10.37 -1.74 22.46
CA GLU A 314 9.00 -1.28 22.19
C GLU A 314 8.86 -0.81 20.73
N PRO A 315 7.78 -1.22 20.04
CA PRO A 315 7.53 -0.81 18.66
C PRO A 315 7.20 0.68 18.55
N ALA A 316 7.49 1.28 17.42
CA ALA A 316 7.04 2.63 17.10
C ALA A 316 5.51 2.64 16.88
N LEU A 317 4.88 3.80 17.12
CA LEU A 317 3.47 4.01 16.84
C LEU A 317 3.25 4.16 15.34
N THR A 318 2.25 3.45 14.83
CA THR A 318 1.99 3.23 13.41
C THR A 318 0.63 3.78 13.00
N LEU A 319 0.22 3.61 11.75
CA LEU A 319 -1.12 3.98 11.30
C LEU A 319 -2.23 3.29 12.12
N LEU A 320 -1.99 2.06 12.60
CA LEU A 320 -2.98 1.33 13.42
C LEU A 320 -3.28 2.06 14.74
N ASP A 321 -2.31 2.81 15.26
CA ASP A 321 -2.47 3.60 16.49
C ASP A 321 -3.27 4.90 16.27
N TYR A 322 -3.40 5.34 15.02
CA TYR A 322 -4.23 6.49 14.62
C TYR A 322 -5.67 6.09 14.29
N MET A 323 -5.93 4.78 14.03
CA MET A 323 -7.28 4.33 13.72
C MET A 323 -8.24 4.49 14.92
N PRO A 324 -9.43 5.07 14.71
CA PRO A 324 -10.46 5.11 15.75
C PRO A 324 -10.87 3.68 16.14
N LYS A 325 -10.87 3.37 17.42
CA LYS A 325 -11.26 2.04 17.94
C LYS A 325 -12.73 2.00 18.36
N PRO A 326 -13.44 0.89 18.12
CA PRO A 326 -13.03 -0.27 17.32
C PRO A 326 -13.03 0.04 15.82
N PHE A 327 -12.17 -0.63 15.06
CA PHE A 327 -12.16 -0.56 13.60
C PHE A 327 -12.11 -1.95 12.96
N LEU A 328 -12.61 -2.05 11.73
CA LEU A 328 -12.58 -3.27 10.94
C LEU A 328 -11.31 -3.31 10.08
N LEU A 329 -10.53 -4.38 10.17
CA LEU A 329 -9.42 -4.64 9.26
C LEU A 329 -9.87 -5.51 8.09
N ILE A 330 -9.55 -5.06 6.87
CA ILE A 330 -9.66 -5.85 5.64
C ILE A 330 -8.27 -6.11 5.11
N VAL A 331 -7.91 -7.38 4.92
CA VAL A 331 -6.63 -7.76 4.31
C VAL A 331 -6.89 -8.24 2.89
N ASP A 332 -6.61 -7.37 1.92
CA ASP A 332 -6.79 -7.70 0.50
C ASP A 332 -5.64 -8.56 -0.02
N GLU A 333 -5.96 -9.47 -0.93
CA GLU A 333 -5.04 -10.49 -1.44
C GLU A 333 -4.21 -11.13 -0.31
N SER A 334 -4.91 -11.59 0.74
CA SER A 334 -4.33 -11.99 2.03
C SER A 334 -3.22 -13.02 1.92
N HIS A 335 -3.30 -13.93 0.93
CA HIS A 335 -2.27 -14.93 0.62
C HIS A 335 -0.90 -14.32 0.23
N ILE A 336 -0.86 -13.03 -0.15
CA ILE A 336 0.38 -12.27 -0.42
C ILE A 336 0.66 -11.31 0.76
N THR A 337 -0.35 -10.61 1.22
CA THR A 337 -0.24 -9.54 2.21
C THR A 337 0.24 -10.07 3.56
N ILE A 338 -0.29 -11.20 4.04
CA ILE A 338 0.10 -11.79 5.32
C ILE A 338 1.57 -12.25 5.32
N PRO A 339 2.07 -13.02 4.34
CA PRO A 339 3.49 -13.33 4.26
C PRO A 339 4.42 -12.10 4.22
N GLN A 340 4.01 -11.02 3.55
CA GLN A 340 4.78 -9.78 3.53
C GLN A 340 4.84 -9.14 4.92
N LEU A 341 3.70 -8.99 5.62
CA LEU A 341 3.64 -8.44 6.97
C LEU A 341 4.55 -9.22 7.93
N ARG A 342 4.60 -10.56 7.81
CA ARG A 342 5.48 -11.42 8.61
C ARG A 342 6.97 -11.22 8.32
N ALA A 343 7.33 -11.01 7.07
CA ALA A 343 8.72 -10.96 6.65
C ALA A 343 9.40 -9.59 6.88
N MET A 344 8.63 -8.50 6.97
CA MET A 344 9.17 -7.14 6.93
C MET A 344 10.11 -6.84 8.09
N GLN A 345 9.76 -7.22 9.31
CA GLN A 345 10.56 -6.93 10.50
C GLN A 345 11.91 -7.66 10.46
N ALA A 346 11.93 -8.93 10.09
CA ALA A 346 13.16 -9.72 10.05
C ALA A 346 14.19 -9.19 9.03
N GLY A 347 13.72 -8.72 7.87
CA GLY A 347 14.58 -8.11 6.86
C GLY A 347 15.18 -6.77 7.32
N ASP A 348 14.38 -5.95 7.99
CA ASP A 348 14.84 -4.66 8.54
C ASP A 348 15.86 -4.84 9.67
N SER A 349 15.62 -5.79 10.59
CA SER A 349 16.54 -6.06 11.71
C SER A 349 17.93 -6.48 11.26
N LYS A 350 18.05 -7.46 10.36
CA LYS A 350 19.36 -7.90 9.84
C LYS A 350 20.20 -6.76 9.28
N ARG A 351 19.56 -5.87 8.54
CA ARG A 351 20.21 -4.69 7.95
C ARG A 351 20.71 -3.73 9.03
N LYS A 352 19.90 -3.46 10.05
CA LYS A 352 20.25 -2.56 11.16
C LYS A 352 21.28 -3.15 12.10
N ASP A 353 21.23 -4.45 12.36
CA ASP A 353 22.27 -5.13 13.15
C ASP A 353 23.66 -4.89 12.56
N SER A 354 23.81 -4.98 11.24
CA SER A 354 25.07 -4.68 10.57
C SER A 354 25.47 -3.20 10.77
N LEU A 355 24.56 -2.25 10.57
CA LEU A 355 24.85 -0.82 10.74
C LEU A 355 25.26 -0.47 12.18
N ILE A 356 24.61 -1.08 13.17
CA ILE A 356 24.91 -0.88 14.59
C ILE A 356 26.25 -1.55 14.95
N ALA A 357 26.47 -2.77 14.47
CA ALA A 357 27.71 -3.51 14.75
C ALA A 357 28.94 -2.79 14.24
N TYR A 358 28.85 -2.06 13.12
CA TYR A 358 29.97 -1.35 12.50
C TYR A 358 29.96 0.18 12.71
N GLY A 359 29.24 0.67 13.73
CA GLY A 359 29.31 2.07 14.17
C GLY A 359 28.66 3.09 13.22
N TYR A 360 27.76 2.68 12.34
CA TYR A 360 26.99 3.60 11.49
C TYR A 360 25.74 4.13 12.17
N ARG A 361 25.18 3.37 13.14
CA ARG A 361 23.97 3.76 13.90
C ARG A 361 24.09 3.37 15.36
N LEU A 362 23.34 4.12 16.21
CA LEU A 362 23.20 3.80 17.63
C LEU A 362 22.39 2.52 17.82
N PRO A 363 22.55 1.79 18.95
CA PRO A 363 21.75 0.62 19.30
C PRO A 363 20.23 0.89 19.24
N SER A 364 19.78 2.07 19.65
CA SER A 364 18.38 2.49 19.60
C SER A 364 17.76 2.49 18.20
N ALA A 365 18.56 2.55 17.14
CA ALA A 365 18.07 2.50 15.77
C ALA A 365 17.34 1.18 15.44
N ILE A 366 17.61 0.09 16.17
CA ILE A 366 16.91 -1.18 16.02
C ILE A 366 15.40 -1.05 16.30
N ASP A 367 15.01 -0.13 17.18
CA ASP A 367 13.62 0.07 17.60
C ASP A 367 12.80 0.95 16.64
N ASN A 368 13.45 1.55 15.62
CA ASN A 368 12.76 2.12 14.46
C ASN A 368 12.52 1.04 13.42
N ARG A 369 11.61 0.15 13.66
CA ARG A 369 11.30 -1.02 12.85
C ARG A 369 9.81 -1.14 12.55
N PRO A 370 9.43 -1.87 11.50
CA PRO A 370 8.03 -2.25 11.36
C PRO A 370 7.60 -3.12 12.54
N LEU A 371 6.30 -3.16 12.81
CA LEU A 371 5.73 -4.05 13.81
C LEU A 371 6.15 -5.50 13.52
N ARG A 372 6.42 -6.25 14.57
CA ARG A 372 6.41 -7.71 14.50
C ARG A 372 5.01 -8.19 14.18
N PHE A 373 4.88 -9.37 13.61
CA PHE A 373 3.57 -9.85 13.22
C PHE A 373 2.62 -10.02 14.42
N GLU A 374 3.14 -10.48 15.55
CA GLU A 374 2.40 -10.60 16.82
C GLU A 374 1.93 -9.25 17.35
N GLU A 375 2.80 -8.22 17.30
CA GLU A 375 2.46 -6.85 17.68
C GLU A 375 1.39 -6.24 16.75
N PHE A 376 1.40 -6.64 15.48
CA PHE A 376 0.36 -6.27 14.53
C PHE A 376 -0.97 -6.93 14.89
N GLU A 377 -0.98 -8.24 15.22
CA GLU A 377 -2.20 -8.97 15.61
C GLU A 377 -2.82 -8.39 16.89
N GLU A 378 -2.02 -7.99 17.88
CA GLU A 378 -2.49 -7.42 19.15
C GLU A 378 -3.24 -6.08 18.99
N LYS A 379 -2.97 -5.34 17.92
CA LYS A 379 -3.61 -4.04 17.64
C LYS A 379 -4.96 -4.15 16.95
N ILE A 380 -5.40 -5.37 16.59
CA ILE A 380 -6.55 -5.62 15.72
C ILE A 380 -7.60 -6.44 16.46
N ASP A 381 -8.85 -5.98 16.41
CA ASP A 381 -9.97 -6.67 17.03
C ASP A 381 -10.62 -7.67 16.06
N GLN A 382 -10.96 -7.23 14.85
CA GLN A 382 -11.68 -8.04 13.86
C GLN A 382 -11.06 -7.89 12.47
N THR A 383 -10.89 -9.02 11.77
CA THR A 383 -10.28 -9.06 10.43
C THR A 383 -11.13 -9.85 9.44
N ILE A 384 -11.27 -9.29 8.22
CA ILE A 384 -11.77 -10.00 7.05
C ILE A 384 -10.61 -10.17 6.07
N TYR A 385 -10.19 -11.41 5.85
CA TYR A 385 -9.21 -11.78 4.84
C TYR A 385 -9.91 -11.98 3.50
N VAL A 386 -9.45 -11.28 2.47
CA VAL A 386 -10.05 -11.32 1.14
C VAL A 386 -9.07 -11.93 0.16
N SER A 387 -9.42 -13.06 -0.45
CA SER A 387 -8.56 -13.72 -1.45
C SER A 387 -9.35 -14.69 -2.33
N ALA A 388 -8.86 -14.90 -3.56
CA ALA A 388 -9.31 -16.01 -4.41
C ALA A 388 -8.66 -17.37 -4.03
N THR A 389 -7.54 -17.30 -3.32
CA THR A 389 -6.69 -18.44 -2.91
C THR A 389 -6.10 -18.19 -1.53
N PRO A 390 -6.91 -18.15 -0.46
CA PRO A 390 -6.42 -17.87 0.90
C PRO A 390 -5.27 -18.79 1.30
N GLY A 391 -4.35 -18.28 2.12
CA GLY A 391 -3.26 -19.05 2.71
C GLY A 391 -3.72 -19.95 3.86
N ASP A 392 -2.83 -20.80 4.34
CA ASP A 392 -3.17 -21.73 5.43
C ASP A 392 -3.44 -20.98 6.74
N TYR A 393 -2.66 -19.90 6.99
CA TYR A 393 -2.82 -19.08 8.18
C TYR A 393 -4.25 -18.51 8.32
N GLU A 394 -4.75 -17.82 7.31
CA GLU A 394 -6.08 -17.21 7.39
C GLU A 394 -7.19 -18.27 7.44
N LEU A 395 -7.00 -19.40 6.75
CA LEU A 395 -7.94 -20.52 6.81
C LEU A 395 -7.98 -21.18 8.20
N GLU A 396 -6.84 -21.37 8.85
CA GLU A 396 -6.75 -21.90 10.20
C GLU A 396 -7.36 -20.95 11.23
N LYS A 397 -7.04 -19.66 11.15
CA LYS A 397 -7.65 -18.62 12.01
C LYS A 397 -9.17 -18.59 11.85
N ALA A 398 -9.68 -18.59 10.62
CA ALA A 398 -11.12 -18.55 10.37
C ALA A 398 -11.85 -19.85 10.79
N LYS A 399 -11.18 -21.01 10.75
CA LYS A 399 -11.74 -22.27 11.28
C LYS A 399 -11.83 -22.27 12.81
N LYS A 400 -10.83 -21.66 13.48
CA LYS A 400 -10.74 -21.64 14.94
C LYS A 400 -11.70 -20.61 15.55
N ASP A 401 -11.77 -19.41 14.97
CA ASP A 401 -12.43 -18.25 15.57
C ASP A 401 -13.08 -17.36 14.49
N GLY A 402 -13.97 -17.94 13.71
CA GLY A 402 -14.60 -17.18 12.66
C GLY A 402 -15.38 -18.01 11.67
N ARG A 403 -15.31 -17.60 10.40
CA ARG A 403 -15.96 -18.35 9.32
C ARG A 403 -15.28 -18.15 7.97
N ILE A 404 -15.43 -19.16 7.12
CA ILE A 404 -15.05 -19.11 5.71
C ILE A 404 -16.32 -18.90 4.89
N ILE A 405 -16.32 -17.86 4.05
CA ILE A 405 -17.44 -17.44 3.21
C ILE A 405 -16.99 -17.54 1.76
N GLU A 406 -17.64 -18.39 0.99
CA GLU A 406 -17.37 -18.53 -0.44
C GLU A 406 -18.21 -17.57 -1.28
N GLN A 407 -17.55 -16.96 -2.28
CA GLN A 407 -18.17 -16.12 -3.30
C GLN A 407 -17.64 -16.57 -4.67
N VAL A 408 -18.19 -17.65 -5.18
CA VAL A 408 -17.73 -18.36 -6.39
C VAL A 408 -18.47 -17.91 -7.63
N VAL A 409 -19.75 -17.56 -7.48
CA VAL A 409 -20.62 -17.19 -8.60
C VAL A 409 -20.45 -15.70 -8.94
N ARG A 410 -20.14 -15.43 -10.21
CA ARG A 410 -20.06 -14.08 -10.77
C ARG A 410 -21.43 -13.57 -11.20
N PRO A 411 -21.83 -12.36 -10.82
CA PRO A 411 -23.08 -11.75 -11.30
C PRO A 411 -23.15 -11.62 -12.82
N THR A 412 -22.00 -11.47 -13.49
CA THR A 412 -21.90 -11.36 -14.96
C THR A 412 -22.17 -12.67 -15.72
N GLY A 413 -22.25 -13.79 -15.01
CA GLY A 413 -22.42 -15.10 -15.61
C GLY A 413 -21.16 -15.71 -16.26
N ILE A 414 -20.03 -14.99 -16.30
CA ILE A 414 -18.79 -15.46 -16.94
C ILE A 414 -18.26 -16.69 -16.20
N LEU A 415 -17.96 -17.74 -16.96
CA LEU A 415 -17.41 -18.99 -16.44
C LEU A 415 -15.92 -18.86 -16.17
N ASP A 416 -15.38 -19.65 -15.25
CA ASP A 416 -13.94 -19.86 -15.17
C ASP A 416 -13.43 -20.42 -16.52
N PRO A 417 -12.19 -20.09 -16.95
CA PRO A 417 -11.68 -20.50 -18.26
C PRO A 417 -11.59 -22.03 -18.37
N LYS A 418 -11.70 -22.54 -19.58
CA LYS A 418 -11.37 -23.94 -19.85
C LYS A 418 -9.88 -24.14 -19.72
N ILE A 419 -9.46 -25.15 -18.97
CA ILE A 419 -8.05 -25.52 -18.86
C ILE A 419 -7.81 -26.75 -19.72
N SER A 420 -6.82 -26.70 -20.61
CA SER A 420 -6.28 -27.81 -21.36
C SER A 420 -4.85 -28.09 -21.00
N ILE A 421 -4.44 -29.36 -21.00
CA ILE A 421 -3.06 -29.78 -20.78
C ILE A 421 -2.50 -30.21 -22.11
N ARG A 422 -1.28 -29.76 -22.42
CA ARG A 422 -0.56 -30.11 -23.65
C ARG A 422 0.88 -30.46 -23.34
N PRO A 423 1.55 -31.26 -24.19
CA PRO A 423 2.94 -31.65 -23.96
C PRO A 423 3.90 -30.45 -23.84
N ALA A 424 4.81 -30.48 -22.86
CA ALA A 424 5.80 -29.45 -22.68
C ALA A 424 6.88 -29.47 -23.78
N GLN A 425 7.18 -30.63 -24.35
CA GLN A 425 8.19 -30.77 -25.40
C GLN A 425 7.92 -29.90 -26.64
N THR A 426 6.67 -29.67 -27.00
CA THR A 426 6.27 -28.87 -28.17
C THR A 426 5.69 -27.51 -27.80
N GLN A 427 5.84 -27.07 -26.55
CA GLN A 427 5.16 -25.91 -25.99
C GLN A 427 5.33 -24.61 -26.79
N VAL A 428 6.54 -24.33 -27.30
CA VAL A 428 6.82 -23.06 -28.02
C VAL A 428 6.12 -23.04 -29.38
N VAL A 429 6.20 -24.15 -30.13
CA VAL A 429 5.59 -24.26 -31.47
C VAL A 429 4.07 -24.23 -31.37
N ASP A 430 3.50 -24.95 -30.41
CA ASP A 430 2.06 -24.99 -30.17
C ASP A 430 1.55 -23.64 -29.68
N LEU A 431 2.26 -22.99 -28.76
CA LEU A 431 1.95 -21.65 -28.29
C LEU A 431 1.91 -20.62 -29.42
N LEU A 432 2.88 -20.65 -30.34
CA LEU A 432 2.91 -19.75 -31.50
C LEU A 432 1.64 -19.90 -32.37
N LYS A 433 1.18 -21.13 -32.62
CA LYS A 433 -0.05 -21.41 -33.40
C LYS A 433 -1.26 -20.82 -32.67
N GLU A 434 -1.38 -21.02 -31.37
CA GLU A 434 -2.47 -20.49 -30.56
C GLU A 434 -2.45 -18.95 -30.54
N ILE A 435 -1.29 -18.33 -30.39
CA ILE A 435 -1.15 -16.86 -30.43
C ILE A 435 -1.59 -16.33 -31.79
N LYS A 436 -1.09 -16.88 -32.90
CA LYS A 436 -1.50 -16.47 -34.27
C LYS A 436 -3.02 -16.55 -34.44
N THR A 437 -3.64 -17.62 -33.94
CA THR A 437 -5.09 -17.79 -33.96
C THR A 437 -5.86 -16.74 -33.17
N ARG A 438 -5.29 -16.26 -32.00
CA ARG A 438 -5.93 -15.23 -31.17
C ARG A 438 -5.73 -13.85 -31.77
N VAL A 439 -4.51 -13.56 -32.22
CA VAL A 439 -4.18 -12.26 -32.86
C VAL A 439 -5.04 -12.02 -34.10
N SER A 440 -5.29 -13.05 -34.95
CA SER A 440 -6.18 -12.92 -36.10
C SER A 440 -7.63 -12.57 -35.71
N LYS A 441 -8.05 -12.83 -34.47
CA LYS A 441 -9.34 -12.47 -33.89
C LYS A 441 -9.32 -11.19 -33.05
N ASN A 442 -8.21 -10.45 -33.08
CA ASN A 442 -7.97 -9.25 -32.28
C ASN A 442 -8.05 -9.50 -30.76
N GLU A 443 -7.69 -10.70 -30.31
CA GLU A 443 -7.64 -11.11 -28.90
C GLU A 443 -6.21 -11.00 -28.37
N ARG A 444 -6.05 -10.90 -27.03
CA ARG A 444 -4.75 -10.73 -26.37
C ARG A 444 -4.35 -11.98 -25.59
N CYS A 445 -3.03 -12.18 -25.46
CA CYS A 445 -2.46 -13.37 -24.84
C CYS A 445 -1.49 -13.01 -23.70
N LEU A 446 -1.47 -13.86 -22.68
CA LEU A 446 -0.41 -13.88 -21.66
C LEU A 446 0.33 -15.20 -21.74
N ALA A 447 1.67 -15.16 -21.79
CA ALA A 447 2.54 -16.34 -21.73
C ALA A 447 3.40 -16.28 -20.47
N LEU A 448 3.42 -17.36 -19.69
CA LEU A 448 4.05 -17.39 -18.37
C LEU A 448 5.20 -18.40 -18.35
N THR A 449 6.42 -17.90 -18.18
CA THR A 449 7.67 -18.68 -18.09
C THR A 449 8.13 -18.82 -16.64
N LEU A 450 9.18 -19.61 -16.39
CA LEU A 450 9.78 -19.80 -15.06
C LEU A 450 10.89 -18.80 -14.74
N THR A 451 11.62 -18.35 -15.75
CA THR A 451 12.78 -17.48 -15.57
C THR A 451 12.68 -16.20 -16.39
N LYS A 452 13.40 -15.16 -15.98
CA LYS A 452 13.52 -13.90 -16.72
C LYS A 452 14.09 -14.14 -18.12
N ARG A 453 15.18 -14.90 -18.21
CA ARG A 453 15.83 -15.25 -19.47
C ARG A 453 14.85 -15.95 -20.42
N SER A 454 14.10 -16.96 -19.93
CA SER A 454 13.10 -17.63 -20.77
C SER A 454 11.99 -16.68 -21.23
N ALA A 455 11.67 -15.63 -20.46
CA ALA A 455 10.69 -14.64 -20.89
C ALA A 455 11.25 -13.73 -21.99
N GLU A 456 12.50 -13.33 -21.88
CA GLU A 456 13.21 -12.54 -22.89
C GLU A 456 13.40 -13.33 -24.18
N ASP A 457 13.96 -14.55 -24.10
CA ASP A 457 14.18 -15.45 -25.25
C ASP A 457 12.86 -15.75 -26.00
N LEU A 458 11.79 -16.05 -25.27
CA LEU A 458 10.48 -16.29 -25.88
C LEU A 458 9.91 -15.04 -26.54
N THR A 459 10.13 -13.86 -25.95
CA THR A 459 9.68 -12.60 -26.55
C THR A 459 10.40 -12.31 -27.84
N GLU A 460 11.73 -12.47 -27.89
CA GLU A 460 12.54 -12.31 -29.09
C GLU A 460 12.07 -13.27 -30.20
N TYR A 461 11.89 -14.55 -29.88
CA TYR A 461 11.35 -15.52 -30.82
C TYR A 461 9.98 -15.12 -31.38
N LEU A 462 9.06 -14.61 -30.55
CA LEU A 462 7.74 -14.17 -31.00
C LEU A 462 7.82 -12.93 -31.91
N LEU A 463 8.72 -11.99 -31.63
CA LEU A 463 8.98 -10.82 -32.47
C LEU A 463 9.52 -11.24 -33.84
N ASP A 464 10.45 -12.19 -33.90
CA ASP A 464 10.97 -12.77 -35.16
C ASP A 464 9.88 -13.45 -35.99
N GLN A 465 8.85 -13.98 -35.34
CA GLN A 465 7.67 -14.57 -35.99
C GLN A 465 6.59 -13.54 -36.36
N GLY A 466 6.87 -12.24 -36.26
CA GLY A 466 5.98 -11.13 -36.62
C GLY A 466 4.85 -10.87 -35.61
N ILE A 467 4.94 -11.35 -34.38
CA ILE A 467 3.97 -11.10 -33.31
C ILE A 467 4.44 -9.89 -32.49
N LYS A 468 3.55 -8.95 -32.22
CA LYS A 468 3.84 -7.80 -31.34
C LYS A 468 3.88 -8.26 -29.89
N ALA A 469 5.07 -8.67 -29.42
CA ALA A 469 5.29 -9.19 -28.08
C ALA A 469 6.16 -8.25 -27.24
N THR A 470 5.99 -8.31 -25.92
CA THR A 470 6.88 -7.70 -24.94
C THR A 470 6.98 -8.59 -23.70
N TYR A 471 8.05 -8.40 -22.92
CA TYR A 471 8.20 -9.14 -21.66
C TYR A 471 7.97 -8.25 -20.43
N LEU A 472 7.61 -8.89 -19.32
CA LEU A 472 7.36 -8.24 -18.04
C LEU A 472 7.90 -9.09 -16.89
N HIS A 473 8.97 -8.62 -16.23
CA HIS A 473 9.59 -9.26 -15.06
C HIS A 473 10.09 -8.24 -14.02
N SER A 474 10.70 -8.70 -12.93
CA SER A 474 11.04 -7.86 -11.77
C SER A 474 12.03 -6.72 -12.06
N GLU A 475 12.82 -6.79 -13.11
CA GLU A 475 13.80 -5.75 -13.50
C GLU A 475 13.19 -4.62 -14.33
N ILE A 476 12.00 -4.82 -14.87
CA ILE A 476 11.26 -3.72 -15.53
C ILE A 476 10.89 -2.67 -14.50
N LYS A 477 11.31 -1.42 -14.77
CA LYS A 477 11.01 -0.28 -13.90
C LYS A 477 9.52 -0.19 -13.60
N THR A 478 9.17 0.11 -12.36
CA THR A 478 7.78 0.13 -11.87
C THR A 478 6.87 1.02 -12.72
N LEU A 479 7.40 2.14 -13.23
CA LEU A 479 6.67 3.08 -14.09
C LEU A 479 6.32 2.52 -15.48
N LYS A 480 7.19 1.68 -16.07
CA LYS A 480 6.95 1.08 -17.40
C LYS A 480 5.90 -0.04 -17.40
N ARG A 481 5.63 -0.65 -16.24
CA ARG A 481 4.68 -1.77 -16.15
C ARG A 481 3.24 -1.38 -16.50
N PRO A 482 2.66 -0.29 -15.95
CA PRO A 482 1.34 0.20 -16.36
C PRO A 482 1.25 0.55 -17.84
N GLU A 483 2.33 1.10 -18.44
CA GLU A 483 2.39 1.42 -19.86
C GLU A 483 2.27 0.16 -20.72
N ILE A 484 3.07 -0.88 -20.44
CA ILE A 484 3.02 -2.17 -21.14
C ILE A 484 1.61 -2.76 -21.12
N LEU A 485 0.95 -2.71 -19.96
CA LEU A 485 -0.39 -3.24 -19.81
C LEU A 485 -1.44 -2.41 -20.53
N THR A 486 -1.28 -1.10 -20.54
CA THR A 486 -2.14 -0.19 -21.31
C THR A 486 -1.97 -0.45 -22.81
N SER A 487 -0.74 -0.64 -23.29
CA SER A 487 -0.46 -0.99 -24.69
C SER A 487 -1.06 -2.35 -25.08
N LEU A 488 -1.04 -3.35 -24.18
CA LEU A 488 -1.73 -4.63 -24.40
C LEU A 488 -3.24 -4.41 -24.55
N ARG A 489 -3.86 -3.62 -23.65
CA ARG A 489 -5.29 -3.31 -23.69
C ARG A 489 -5.70 -2.53 -24.93
N ARG A 490 -4.86 -1.62 -25.41
CA ARG A 490 -5.09 -0.86 -26.65
C ARG A 490 -4.85 -1.66 -27.93
N GLY A 491 -4.21 -2.83 -27.82
CA GLY A 491 -3.86 -3.65 -28.97
C GLY A 491 -2.62 -3.19 -29.72
N GLU A 492 -1.82 -2.36 -29.13
CA GLU A 492 -0.48 -1.98 -29.60
C GLU A 492 0.48 -3.17 -29.46
N ILE A 493 0.21 -4.05 -28.48
CA ILE A 493 0.91 -5.31 -28.16
C ILE A 493 -0.13 -6.43 -28.17
N ASP A 494 0.23 -7.59 -28.72
CA ASP A 494 -0.63 -8.76 -28.79
C ASP A 494 -0.38 -9.74 -27.64
N VAL A 495 0.88 -9.84 -27.19
CA VAL A 495 1.32 -10.81 -26.19
C VAL A 495 2.21 -10.16 -25.15
N VAL A 496 1.93 -10.43 -23.88
CA VAL A 496 2.87 -10.16 -22.79
C VAL A 496 3.42 -11.48 -22.26
N VAL A 497 4.75 -11.62 -22.29
CA VAL A 497 5.47 -12.75 -21.72
C VAL A 497 6.00 -12.38 -20.35
N GLY A 498 5.80 -13.21 -19.32
CA GLY A 498 6.29 -12.86 -18.00
C GLY A 498 6.56 -14.04 -17.07
N VAL A 499 7.33 -13.78 -16.02
CA VAL A 499 7.68 -14.80 -15.02
C VAL A 499 6.60 -14.92 -13.96
N ASN A 500 6.14 -13.80 -13.43
CA ASN A 500 5.15 -13.74 -12.37
C ASN A 500 4.27 -12.50 -12.53
N LEU A 501 3.29 -12.60 -13.43
CA LEU A 501 2.32 -11.55 -13.67
C LEU A 501 1.22 -11.48 -12.57
N LEU A 502 1.31 -12.32 -11.53
CA LEU A 502 0.31 -12.39 -10.47
C LEU A 502 0.32 -11.17 -9.55
N ARG A 503 1.49 -10.53 -9.38
CA ARG A 503 1.70 -9.45 -8.40
C ARG A 503 1.02 -8.14 -8.78
N GLU A 504 0.52 -8.00 -10.00
CA GLU A 504 0.18 -6.69 -10.55
C GLU A 504 -1.31 -6.36 -10.58
N GLY A 505 -2.17 -7.21 -9.98
CA GLY A 505 -3.61 -6.91 -9.83
C GLY A 505 -4.35 -6.62 -11.14
N LEU A 506 -3.89 -7.20 -12.25
CA LEU A 506 -4.28 -6.85 -13.59
C LEU A 506 -5.73 -7.20 -13.90
N ASP A 507 -6.49 -6.17 -14.26
CA ASP A 507 -7.82 -6.31 -14.85
C ASP A 507 -7.70 -6.20 -16.37
N LEU A 508 -7.57 -7.36 -17.05
CA LEU A 508 -7.35 -7.46 -18.49
C LEU A 508 -8.50 -8.23 -19.15
N PRO A 509 -9.65 -7.60 -19.41
CA PRO A 509 -10.79 -8.27 -20.05
C PRO A 509 -10.50 -8.71 -21.48
N GLU A 510 -9.53 -8.09 -22.15
CA GLU A 510 -9.13 -8.37 -23.52
C GLU A 510 -8.31 -9.68 -23.66
N VAL A 511 -7.84 -10.25 -22.55
CA VAL A 511 -7.03 -11.48 -22.54
C VAL A 511 -7.95 -12.70 -22.67
N SER A 512 -7.85 -13.39 -23.80
CA SER A 512 -8.58 -14.63 -24.07
C SER A 512 -7.72 -15.88 -23.84
N LEU A 513 -6.40 -15.79 -23.88
CA LEU A 513 -5.48 -16.90 -23.68
C LEU A 513 -4.46 -16.62 -22.57
N VAL A 514 -4.36 -17.56 -21.64
CA VAL A 514 -3.25 -17.65 -20.69
C VAL A 514 -2.52 -18.97 -20.92
N ALA A 515 -1.28 -18.91 -21.34
CA ALA A 515 -0.41 -20.05 -21.55
C ALA A 515 0.62 -20.15 -20.43
N ILE A 516 0.71 -21.28 -19.77
CA ILE A 516 1.64 -21.53 -18.66
C ILE A 516 2.61 -22.61 -19.12
N LEU A 517 3.84 -22.19 -19.40
CA LEU A 517 4.92 -23.07 -19.80
C LEU A 517 5.51 -23.77 -18.58
N ASP A 518 5.98 -25.03 -18.80
CA ASP A 518 6.57 -25.86 -17.75
C ASP A 518 5.70 -25.90 -16.47
N ALA A 519 4.41 -26.15 -16.65
CA ALA A 519 3.42 -26.09 -15.58
C ALA A 519 3.60 -27.22 -14.54
N ASP A 520 4.29 -28.29 -14.87
CA ASP A 520 4.63 -29.41 -14.02
C ASP A 520 5.92 -29.23 -13.19
N ARG A 521 6.65 -28.16 -13.41
CA ARG A 521 7.83 -27.79 -12.59
C ARG A 521 7.36 -27.23 -11.25
N GLU A 522 6.95 -28.12 -10.34
CA GLU A 522 6.45 -27.70 -9.02
C GLU A 522 7.43 -26.82 -8.27
N GLY A 523 6.92 -25.74 -7.68
CA GLY A 523 7.70 -24.76 -6.93
C GLY A 523 6.85 -23.53 -6.60
N PHE A 524 7.49 -22.47 -6.16
CA PHE A 524 6.80 -21.26 -5.68
C PHE A 524 5.84 -20.66 -6.72
N LEU A 525 6.17 -20.75 -8.02
CA LEU A 525 5.35 -20.19 -9.12
C LEU A 525 4.37 -21.20 -9.74
N ARG A 526 4.52 -22.48 -9.49
CA ARG A 526 3.75 -23.57 -10.12
C ARG A 526 3.04 -24.43 -9.07
N ASN A 527 2.75 -23.86 -7.89
CA ASN A 527 1.86 -24.48 -6.92
C ASN A 527 0.38 -24.25 -7.27
N TYR A 528 -0.52 -24.96 -6.61
CA TYR A 528 -1.96 -24.85 -6.79
C TYR A 528 -2.49 -23.41 -6.75
N ARG A 529 -2.09 -22.61 -5.74
CA ARG A 529 -2.53 -21.22 -5.60
C ARG A 529 -2.06 -20.35 -6.77
N GLY A 530 -0.81 -20.52 -7.19
CA GLY A 530 -0.25 -19.83 -8.35
C GLY A 530 -0.97 -20.17 -9.64
N LEU A 531 -1.21 -21.46 -9.91
CA LEU A 531 -1.90 -21.92 -11.11
C LEU A 531 -3.35 -21.39 -11.19
N ILE A 532 -4.11 -21.42 -10.09
CA ILE A 532 -5.47 -20.85 -10.01
C ILE A 532 -5.47 -19.36 -10.28
N GLN A 533 -4.51 -18.62 -9.75
CA GLN A 533 -4.44 -17.17 -9.96
C GLN A 533 -4.07 -16.79 -11.40
N MET A 534 -3.11 -17.52 -11.98
CA MET A 534 -2.74 -17.36 -13.37
C MET A 534 -3.93 -17.68 -14.30
N ALA A 535 -4.61 -18.79 -14.05
CA ALA A 535 -5.84 -19.15 -14.77
C ALA A 535 -6.93 -18.07 -14.63
N GLY A 536 -7.06 -17.48 -13.47
CA GLY A 536 -8.01 -16.41 -13.19
C GLY A 536 -7.82 -15.15 -14.05
N ARG A 537 -6.64 -14.96 -14.70
CA ARG A 537 -6.41 -13.82 -15.61
C ARG A 537 -7.23 -13.93 -16.90
N ALA A 538 -7.57 -15.13 -17.34
CA ALA A 538 -8.49 -15.34 -18.47
C ALA A 538 -9.99 -15.42 -18.05
N ALA A 539 -10.30 -15.28 -16.76
CA ALA A 539 -11.67 -15.45 -16.25
C ALA A 539 -12.57 -14.21 -16.41
N ARG A 540 -12.18 -13.24 -17.23
CA ARG A 540 -12.94 -12.01 -17.54
C ARG A 540 -13.45 -11.97 -18.97
N SER A 541 -12.91 -12.83 -19.82
CA SER A 541 -13.38 -13.01 -21.18
C SER A 541 -14.31 -14.21 -21.25
N THR A 542 -15.39 -14.08 -22.00
CA THR A 542 -16.32 -15.20 -22.32
C THR A 542 -15.63 -16.29 -23.14
N LYS A 543 -14.55 -15.95 -23.86
CA LYS A 543 -13.70 -16.82 -24.67
C LYS A 543 -12.47 -17.33 -23.92
N GLY A 544 -12.36 -17.04 -22.61
CA GLY A 544 -11.18 -17.34 -21.79
C GLY A 544 -10.76 -18.81 -21.84
N GLN A 545 -9.49 -19.04 -22.17
CA GLN A 545 -8.86 -20.36 -22.22
C GLN A 545 -7.51 -20.32 -21.50
N VAL A 546 -7.15 -21.42 -20.87
CA VAL A 546 -5.84 -21.64 -20.24
C VAL A 546 -5.22 -22.89 -20.82
N ILE A 547 -3.95 -22.82 -21.20
CA ILE A 547 -3.15 -23.96 -21.62
C ILE A 547 -2.05 -24.17 -20.58
N LEU A 548 -2.01 -25.35 -19.99
CA LEU A 548 -0.91 -25.81 -19.14
C LEU A 548 -0.03 -26.73 -19.98
N TYR A 549 1.19 -26.30 -20.26
CA TYR A 549 2.18 -27.16 -20.91
C TYR A 549 2.87 -27.98 -19.82
N ALA A 550 2.62 -29.27 -19.84
CA ALA A 550 3.08 -30.20 -18.82
C ALA A 550 3.16 -31.63 -19.37
N ASP A 551 4.22 -32.32 -19.05
CA ASP A 551 4.39 -33.75 -19.37
C ASP A 551 3.91 -34.65 -18.20
N LEU A 552 3.90 -34.08 -16.98
CA LEU A 552 3.45 -34.77 -15.77
C LEU A 552 2.24 -34.09 -15.12
N LEU A 553 1.27 -34.88 -14.67
CA LEU A 553 0.12 -34.41 -13.89
C LEU A 553 0.46 -34.32 -12.41
N THR A 554 1.02 -33.19 -11.98
CA THR A 554 1.36 -32.95 -10.58
C THR A 554 0.12 -32.79 -9.69
N ASN A 555 0.30 -32.86 -8.37
CA ASN A 555 -0.80 -32.63 -7.42
C ASN A 555 -1.38 -31.21 -7.56
N SER A 556 -0.53 -30.20 -7.77
CA SER A 556 -0.96 -28.82 -7.99
C SER A 556 -1.82 -28.67 -9.25
N ILE A 557 -1.48 -29.34 -10.34
CA ILE A 557 -2.27 -29.36 -11.57
C ILE A 557 -3.62 -30.06 -11.33
N LYS A 558 -3.63 -31.25 -10.70
CA LYS A 558 -4.86 -32.00 -10.38
C LYS A 558 -5.84 -31.18 -9.55
N GLN A 559 -5.34 -30.54 -8.48
CA GLN A 559 -6.15 -29.66 -7.63
C GLN A 559 -6.70 -28.45 -8.42
N THR A 560 -5.88 -27.84 -9.26
CA THR A 560 -6.30 -26.70 -10.13
C THR A 560 -7.43 -27.10 -11.07
N LEU A 561 -7.32 -28.24 -11.73
CA LEU A 561 -8.37 -28.77 -12.63
C LEU A 561 -9.67 -29.07 -11.88
N SER A 562 -9.56 -29.73 -10.73
CA SER A 562 -10.71 -30.09 -9.90
C SER A 562 -11.47 -28.85 -9.43
N GLU A 563 -10.76 -27.88 -8.88
CA GLU A 563 -11.36 -26.64 -8.37
C GLU A 563 -11.95 -25.78 -9.50
N THR A 564 -11.24 -25.64 -10.61
CA THR A 564 -11.79 -24.89 -11.76
C THR A 564 -13.05 -25.57 -12.30
N LYS A 565 -13.09 -26.90 -12.37
CA LYS A 565 -14.29 -27.67 -12.77
C LYS A 565 -15.44 -27.43 -11.78
N ARG A 566 -15.18 -27.47 -10.48
CA ARG A 566 -16.18 -27.18 -9.42
C ARG A 566 -16.79 -25.79 -9.60
N ARG A 567 -15.94 -24.76 -9.76
CA ARG A 567 -16.36 -23.37 -9.97
C ARG A 567 -17.18 -23.20 -11.24
N ARG A 568 -16.74 -23.79 -12.35
CA ARG A 568 -17.48 -23.76 -13.62
C ARG A 568 -18.88 -24.39 -13.50
N LEU A 569 -18.99 -25.53 -12.84
CA LEU A 569 -20.28 -26.22 -12.64
C LEU A 569 -21.23 -25.38 -11.76
N ALA A 570 -20.72 -24.76 -10.70
CA ALA A 570 -21.49 -23.85 -9.86
C ALA A 570 -22.03 -22.65 -10.67
N GLN A 571 -21.19 -22.02 -11.48
CA GLN A 571 -21.58 -20.90 -12.33
C GLN A 571 -22.60 -21.32 -13.42
N ILE A 572 -22.42 -22.46 -14.06
CA ILE A 572 -23.35 -22.96 -15.08
C ILE A 572 -24.74 -23.21 -14.46
N ARG A 573 -24.81 -23.86 -13.28
CA ARG A 573 -26.06 -24.09 -12.56
C ARG A 573 -26.76 -22.77 -12.22
N PHE A 574 -25.99 -21.79 -11.73
CA PHE A 574 -26.54 -20.47 -11.43
C PHE A 574 -27.07 -19.77 -12.67
N ASN A 575 -26.28 -19.72 -13.76
CA ASN A 575 -26.71 -19.10 -15.02
C ASN A 575 -28.01 -19.70 -15.54
N LYS A 576 -28.09 -21.04 -15.53
CA LYS A 576 -29.32 -21.77 -15.97
C LYS A 576 -30.51 -21.43 -15.07
N LYS A 577 -30.31 -21.40 -13.73
CA LYS A 577 -31.40 -21.11 -12.78
C LYS A 577 -31.89 -19.66 -12.88
N SER A 578 -30.98 -18.72 -13.14
CA SER A 578 -31.27 -17.27 -13.16
C SER A 578 -31.50 -16.70 -14.56
N GLY A 579 -31.45 -17.53 -15.62
CA GLY A 579 -31.61 -17.07 -17.00
C GLY A 579 -30.53 -16.11 -17.48
N ILE A 580 -29.30 -16.17 -16.89
CA ILE A 580 -28.23 -15.24 -17.20
C ILE A 580 -27.38 -15.74 -18.35
N THR A 581 -27.24 -14.92 -19.40
CA THR A 581 -26.24 -15.10 -20.45
C THR A 581 -24.93 -14.41 -20.04
N PRO A 582 -23.77 -15.09 -20.13
CA PRO A 582 -22.48 -14.50 -19.83
C PRO A 582 -22.21 -13.22 -20.62
N GLN A 583 -21.89 -12.13 -19.94
CA GLN A 583 -21.60 -10.83 -20.54
C GLN A 583 -20.27 -10.27 -20.04
N GLU A 584 -19.46 -9.78 -20.96
CA GLU A 584 -18.21 -9.08 -20.60
C GLU A 584 -18.52 -7.67 -20.10
N LEU A 585 -17.81 -7.26 -19.04
CA LEU A 585 -17.89 -5.90 -18.52
C LEU A 585 -16.87 -5.04 -19.26
N ASN A 586 -17.36 -4.11 -20.07
CA ASN A 586 -16.53 -3.05 -20.64
C ASN A 586 -16.14 -2.06 -19.52
N LYS A 587 -14.97 -2.24 -18.95
CA LYS A 587 -14.40 -1.25 -18.05
C LYS A 587 -13.53 -0.26 -18.85
N PRO A 588 -13.73 1.05 -18.67
CA PRO A 588 -12.85 2.03 -19.29
C PRO A 588 -11.40 1.78 -18.85
N ILE A 589 -10.45 2.06 -19.74
CA ILE A 589 -9.04 2.04 -19.41
C ILE A 589 -8.82 3.20 -18.42
N MET A 590 -8.72 2.90 -17.13
CA MET A 590 -8.36 3.91 -16.16
C MET A 590 -6.87 4.21 -16.35
N VAL A 591 -6.57 5.36 -16.90
CA VAL A 591 -5.22 5.94 -16.79
C VAL A 591 -5.09 6.33 -15.31
N SER A 592 -4.11 5.79 -14.62
CA SER A 592 -3.84 6.23 -13.24
C SER A 592 -3.47 7.71 -13.33
N ASN A 593 -4.35 8.60 -12.85
CA ASN A 593 -4.07 10.04 -12.73
C ASN A 593 -3.08 10.35 -11.59
N PHE A 594 -2.48 9.34 -10.99
CA PHE A 594 -1.30 9.51 -10.17
C PHE A 594 -0.13 9.57 -11.14
N ASN A 595 0.25 10.79 -11.56
CA ASN A 595 1.58 11.05 -12.09
C ASN A 595 2.55 10.66 -10.99
N VAL A 596 3.04 9.44 -11.07
CA VAL A 596 4.20 8.99 -10.33
C VAL A 596 5.38 9.40 -11.21
N ASP A 597 5.59 10.73 -11.32
CA ASP A 597 6.79 11.28 -11.95
C ASP A 597 8.01 11.07 -11.04
#